data_466a2035fb868323e2ef6ef6ab6dec42
#
_entry.id   466a2035fb868323e2ef6ef6ab6dec42
#
_cell.length_a   1.000
_cell.length_b   1.000
_cell.length_c   1.000
_cell.angle_alpha   90.00
_cell.angle_beta   90.00
_cell.angle_gamma   90.00
#
_symmetry.space_group_name_H-M   'P 1'
#
loop_
_entity.id
_entity.type
_entity.pdbx_description
1 polymer ?
#
loop_
_entity_poly.entity_id
_entity_poly.type
_entity_poly.pdbx_seq_one_letter_code
_entity_poly.pdbx_strand_id
1 'polypeptide(L)'
;TIVCCFLILALSIIQLYINPFRTNEIVPLEGNGLNPLLLSPFMIIHPPIVFISYGMVVLLYAAGMAHLITGEKNWNESVKRWGRSSWIGMSLALILGGYWAYVTLGWGGYWAWDPVETAGLLPWLSMTTLLHTSVMSRRRNDYVILGPLLAMLTFILVLLESFVTRGGIWSSVHAFIVEETGGTFSRFWFVLEEDISVRGFFIMMILSI
;
A
#
# COMPACT_ATOMS: atom_id res chain seq x y z
N THR A 1 -0.36 -7.93 19.64
CA THR A 1 -1.79 -8.32 19.48
C THR A 1 -2.71 -7.10 19.57
N ILE A 2 -2.65 -6.27 20.63
CA ILE A 2 -3.56 -5.12 20.83
C ILE A 2 -3.49 -4.12 19.67
N VAL A 3 -2.30 -3.72 19.22
CA VAL A 3 -2.13 -2.80 18.08
C VAL A 3 -2.71 -3.39 16.80
N CYS A 4 -2.48 -4.67 16.51
CA CYS A 4 -3.11 -5.34 15.36
C CYS A 4 -4.64 -5.32 15.44
N CYS A 5 -5.21 -5.64 16.61
CA CYS A 5 -6.66 -5.61 16.80
C CYS A 5 -7.23 -4.19 16.57
N PHE A 6 -6.54 -3.17 17.07
CA PHE A 6 -6.94 -1.77 16.86
C PHE A 6 -6.91 -1.39 15.36
N LEU A 7 -5.84 -1.74 14.64
CA LEU A 7 -5.73 -1.48 13.20
C LEU A 7 -6.82 -2.22 12.41
N ILE A 8 -7.05 -3.51 12.71
CA ILE A 8 -8.10 -4.29 12.06
C ILE A 8 -9.47 -3.67 12.33
N LEU A 9 -9.74 -3.25 13.57
CA LEU A 9 -10.99 -2.59 13.94
C LEU A 9 -11.17 -1.27 13.17
N ALA A 10 -10.14 -0.44 13.12
CA ALA A 10 -10.18 0.83 12.38
C ALA A 10 -10.44 0.61 10.89
N LEU A 11 -9.74 -0.33 10.25
CA LEU A 11 -9.97 -0.68 8.84
C LEU A 11 -11.37 -1.25 8.63
N SER A 12 -11.87 -2.08 9.55
CA SER A 12 -13.24 -2.64 9.47
C SER A 12 -14.32 -1.56 9.59
N ILE A 13 -14.13 -0.57 10.47
CA ILE A 13 -15.04 0.58 10.59
C ILE A 13 -15.06 1.39 9.28
N ILE A 14 -13.89 1.64 8.69
CA ILE A 14 -13.79 2.34 7.41
C ILE A 14 -14.54 1.55 6.32
N GLN A 15 -14.35 0.22 6.24
CA GLN A 15 -15.05 -0.62 5.28
C GLN A 15 -16.56 -0.62 5.47
N LEU A 16 -17.06 -0.67 6.70
CA LEU A 16 -18.49 -0.56 7.00
C LEU A 16 -19.06 0.79 6.55
N TYR A 17 -18.29 1.87 6.74
CA TYR A 17 -18.69 3.20 6.31
C TYR A 17 -18.72 3.36 4.79
N ILE A 18 -17.73 2.80 4.08
CA ILE A 18 -17.65 2.78 2.61
C ILE A 18 -18.78 1.95 2.00
N ASN A 19 -19.29 0.93 2.73
CA ASN A 19 -20.31 0.00 2.30
C ASN A 19 -20.04 -0.61 0.90
N PRO A 20 -19.05 -1.50 0.75
CA PRO A 20 -18.65 -2.07 -0.53
C PRO A 20 -19.76 -2.91 -1.21
N PHE A 21 -20.82 -3.25 -0.46
CA PHE A 21 -22.00 -3.99 -0.94
C PHE A 21 -23.19 -3.07 -1.26
N ARG A 22 -22.94 -1.77 -1.41
CA ARG A 22 -23.98 -0.82 -1.80
C ARG A 22 -24.54 -1.21 -3.18
N THR A 23 -25.86 -1.34 -3.25
CA THR A 23 -26.57 -1.61 -4.50
C THR A 23 -26.87 -0.30 -5.23
N ASN A 24 -26.87 -0.36 -6.55
CA ASN A 24 -27.33 0.76 -7.38
C ASN A 24 -28.84 0.93 -7.25
N GLU A 25 -29.33 2.16 -7.22
CA GLU A 25 -30.77 2.46 -7.22
C GLU A 25 -31.43 1.96 -8.51
N ILE A 26 -30.70 2.07 -9.62
CA ILE A 26 -31.13 1.53 -10.93
C ILE A 26 -30.18 0.39 -11.28
N VAL A 27 -30.74 -0.82 -11.37
CA VAL A 27 -29.96 -2.02 -11.77
C VAL A 27 -29.80 -1.98 -13.30
N PRO A 28 -28.57 -1.81 -13.83
CA PRO A 28 -28.35 -1.85 -15.27
C PRO A 28 -28.63 -3.26 -15.80
N LEU A 29 -29.12 -3.37 -17.04
CA LEU A 29 -29.39 -4.65 -17.70
C LEU A 29 -28.11 -5.47 -17.90
N GLU A 30 -27.00 -4.80 -18.13
CA GLU A 30 -25.66 -5.41 -18.23
C GLU A 30 -24.66 -4.58 -17.43
N GLY A 31 -23.63 -5.22 -16.89
CA GLY A 31 -22.52 -4.55 -16.22
C GLY A 31 -21.60 -3.86 -17.23
N ASN A 32 -20.90 -2.83 -16.79
CA ASN A 32 -19.94 -2.08 -17.64
C ASN A 32 -18.71 -2.90 -18.06
N GLY A 33 -18.55 -4.11 -17.51
CA GLY A 33 -17.35 -4.96 -17.71
C GLY A 33 -16.10 -4.38 -17.07
N LEU A 34 -14.97 -5.04 -17.32
CA LEU A 34 -13.65 -4.56 -16.93
C LEU A 34 -13.06 -3.66 -18.02
N ASN A 35 -12.26 -2.69 -17.60
CA ASN A 35 -11.43 -1.94 -18.55
C ASN A 35 -10.58 -2.93 -19.36
N PRO A 36 -10.48 -2.80 -20.70
CA PRO A 36 -9.70 -3.71 -21.54
C PRO A 36 -8.25 -3.90 -21.09
N LEU A 37 -7.63 -2.88 -20.52
CA LEU A 37 -6.27 -2.96 -19.95
C LEU A 37 -6.17 -3.90 -18.75
N LEU A 38 -7.28 -4.15 -18.06
CA LEU A 38 -7.35 -5.09 -16.93
C LEU A 38 -7.63 -6.53 -17.36
N LEU A 39 -7.94 -6.77 -18.63
CA LEU A 39 -8.16 -8.12 -19.19
C LEU A 39 -6.82 -8.81 -19.45
N SER A 40 -6.07 -9.08 -18.39
CA SER A 40 -4.75 -9.69 -18.42
C SER A 40 -4.63 -10.73 -17.31
N PRO A 41 -3.96 -11.90 -17.56
CA PRO A 41 -3.67 -12.87 -16.52
C PRO A 41 -2.90 -12.29 -15.33
N PHE A 42 -2.08 -11.25 -15.56
CA PHE A 42 -1.32 -10.57 -14.50
C PHE A 42 -2.21 -9.84 -13.52
N MET A 43 -3.39 -9.37 -13.94
CA MET A 43 -4.39 -8.75 -13.06
C MET A 43 -4.96 -9.73 -12.02
N ILE A 44 -4.91 -11.04 -12.28
CA ILE A 44 -5.34 -12.07 -11.32
C ILE A 44 -4.28 -12.30 -10.26
N ILE A 45 -2.99 -12.20 -10.61
CA ILE A 45 -1.86 -12.61 -9.76
C ILE A 45 -1.23 -11.43 -9.03
N HIS A 46 -1.01 -10.30 -9.74
CA HIS A 46 -0.29 -9.14 -9.20
C HIS A 46 -0.99 -8.51 -7.98
N PRO A 47 -2.28 -8.12 -8.01
CA PRO A 47 -2.91 -7.48 -6.86
C PRO A 47 -2.94 -8.34 -5.60
N PRO A 48 -3.26 -9.65 -5.64
CA PRO A 48 -3.18 -10.50 -4.46
C PRO A 48 -1.77 -10.52 -3.83
N ILE A 49 -0.71 -10.57 -4.63
CA ILE A 49 0.67 -10.54 -4.12
C ILE A 49 0.96 -9.19 -3.44
N VAL A 50 0.53 -8.08 -4.04
CA VAL A 50 0.66 -6.73 -3.44
C VAL A 50 -0.03 -6.70 -2.08
N PHE A 51 -1.31 -7.04 -2.00
CA PHE A 51 -2.09 -6.93 -0.76
C PHE A 51 -1.62 -7.89 0.34
N ILE A 52 -1.20 -9.11 0.00
CA ILE A 52 -0.60 -10.04 0.97
C ILE A 52 0.69 -9.43 1.53
N SER A 53 1.53 -8.85 0.67
CA SER A 53 2.78 -8.20 1.09
C SER A 53 2.53 -7.02 2.01
N TYR A 54 1.55 -6.19 1.70
CA TYR A 54 1.15 -5.04 2.52
C TYR A 54 0.52 -5.48 3.85
N GLY A 55 -0.27 -6.55 3.86
CA GLY A 55 -0.79 -7.15 5.09
C GLY A 55 0.34 -7.60 6.05
N MET A 56 1.45 -8.11 5.52
CA MET A 56 2.62 -8.44 6.35
C MET A 56 3.33 -7.18 6.91
N VAL A 57 3.28 -6.04 6.22
CA VAL A 57 3.79 -4.75 6.75
C VAL A 57 2.98 -4.29 7.95
N VAL A 58 1.65 -4.51 7.96
CA VAL A 58 0.80 -4.20 9.13
C VAL A 58 1.29 -4.93 10.38
N LEU A 59 1.67 -6.20 10.24
CA LEU A 59 2.20 -6.99 11.36
C LEU A 59 3.53 -6.44 11.86
N LEU A 60 4.38 -5.93 10.97
CA LEU A 60 5.64 -5.29 11.34
C LEU A 60 5.43 -3.95 12.04
N TYR A 61 4.52 -3.13 11.54
CA TYR A 61 4.12 -1.89 12.19
C TYR A 61 3.68 -2.15 13.64
N ALA A 62 2.76 -3.11 13.82
CA ALA A 62 2.25 -3.48 15.14
C ALA A 62 3.34 -4.03 16.07
N ALA A 63 4.29 -4.81 15.52
CA ALA A 63 5.43 -5.31 16.29
C ALA A 63 6.40 -4.18 16.67
N GLY A 64 6.65 -3.23 15.75
CA GLY A 64 7.48 -2.05 16.00
C GLY A 64 6.90 -1.15 17.08
N MET A 65 5.62 -0.84 16.99
CA MET A 65 4.88 -0.08 18.02
C MET A 65 4.93 -0.79 19.39
N ALA A 66 4.66 -2.09 19.43
CA ALA A 66 4.75 -2.86 20.67
C ALA A 66 6.15 -2.80 21.28
N HIS A 67 7.19 -2.95 20.45
CA HIS A 67 8.59 -2.86 20.89
C HIS A 67 8.90 -1.47 21.49
N LEU A 68 8.50 -0.40 20.85
CA LEU A 68 8.76 0.97 21.32
C LEU A 68 8.00 1.31 22.62
N ILE A 69 6.77 0.81 22.76
CA ILE A 69 5.91 1.14 23.94
C ILE A 69 6.22 0.24 25.12
N THR A 70 6.44 -1.07 24.90
CA THR A 70 6.52 -2.07 25.99
C THR A 70 7.89 -2.70 26.15
N GLY A 71 8.86 -2.41 25.27
CA GLY A 71 10.17 -3.08 25.25
C GLY A 71 10.10 -4.54 24.80
N GLU A 72 9.06 -4.95 24.03
CA GLU A 72 8.86 -6.33 23.56
C GLU A 72 10.09 -6.86 22.84
N LYS A 73 10.62 -8.02 23.31
CA LYS A 73 11.90 -8.57 22.83
C LYS A 73 11.82 -9.30 21.48
N ASN A 74 10.61 -9.64 21.02
CA ASN A 74 10.40 -10.45 19.81
C ASN A 74 10.48 -9.65 18.50
N TRP A 75 10.85 -8.38 18.56
CA TRP A 75 11.00 -7.50 17.41
C TRP A 75 11.84 -8.12 16.28
N ASN A 76 13.03 -8.61 16.61
CA ASN A 76 13.94 -9.19 15.62
C ASN A 76 13.38 -10.43 14.90
N GLU A 77 12.60 -11.25 15.60
CA GLU A 77 11.94 -12.41 14.98
C GLU A 77 10.79 -11.98 14.09
N SER A 78 10.05 -10.94 14.47
CA SER A 78 9.02 -10.33 13.61
C SER A 78 9.63 -9.83 12.31
N VAL A 79 10.76 -9.12 12.34
CA VAL A 79 11.46 -8.66 11.13
C VAL A 79 11.95 -9.83 10.28
N LYS A 80 12.51 -10.88 10.88
CA LYS A 80 12.94 -12.06 10.13
C LYS A 80 11.78 -12.75 9.41
N ARG A 81 10.66 -12.91 10.08
CA ARG A 81 9.51 -13.65 9.55
C ARG A 81 8.71 -12.79 8.57
N TRP A 82 8.20 -11.67 9.03
CA TRP A 82 7.27 -10.84 8.27
C TRP A 82 7.98 -9.86 7.34
N GLY A 83 9.10 -9.26 7.78
CA GLY A 83 9.86 -8.32 6.96
C GLY A 83 10.45 -8.94 5.71
N ARG A 84 11.08 -10.12 5.83
CA ARG A 84 11.64 -10.82 4.66
C ARG A 84 10.54 -11.27 3.71
N SER A 85 9.46 -11.85 4.24
CA SER A 85 8.35 -12.33 3.42
C SER A 85 7.66 -11.19 2.69
N SER A 86 7.42 -10.06 3.37
CA SER A 86 6.87 -8.86 2.77
C SER A 86 7.80 -8.29 1.69
N TRP A 87 9.10 -8.20 1.96
CA TRP A 87 10.08 -7.71 0.98
C TRP A 87 10.13 -8.58 -0.28
N ILE A 88 10.12 -9.90 -0.14
CA ILE A 88 10.05 -10.84 -1.28
C ILE A 88 8.75 -10.62 -2.05
N GLY A 89 7.62 -10.55 -1.36
CA GLY A 89 6.33 -10.32 -2.00
C GLY A 89 6.26 -8.98 -2.72
N MET A 90 6.74 -7.88 -2.13
CA MET A 90 6.83 -6.58 -2.79
C MET A 90 7.76 -6.60 -4.00
N SER A 91 8.89 -7.33 -3.92
CA SER A 91 9.80 -7.50 -5.07
C SER A 91 9.10 -8.23 -6.22
N LEU A 92 8.38 -9.31 -5.93
CA LEU A 92 7.59 -10.03 -6.93
C LEU A 92 6.47 -9.14 -7.50
N ALA A 93 5.81 -8.36 -6.66
CA ALA A 93 4.78 -7.42 -7.09
C ALA A 93 5.34 -6.38 -8.07
N LEU A 94 6.48 -5.75 -7.77
CA LEU A 94 7.13 -4.79 -8.65
C LEU A 94 7.55 -5.42 -10.00
N ILE A 95 8.11 -6.63 -9.98
CA ILE A 95 8.52 -7.36 -11.20
C ILE A 95 7.29 -7.70 -12.05
N LEU A 96 6.24 -8.23 -11.44
CA LEU A 96 5.01 -8.61 -12.16
C LEU A 96 4.26 -7.39 -12.68
N GLY A 97 4.23 -6.30 -11.90
CA GLY A 97 3.64 -5.02 -12.31
C GLY A 97 4.36 -4.41 -13.51
N GLY A 98 5.69 -4.36 -13.47
CA GLY A 98 6.51 -3.89 -14.57
C GLY A 98 6.36 -4.76 -15.85
N TYR A 99 6.28 -6.08 -15.68
CA TYR A 99 6.04 -6.97 -16.83
C TYR A 99 4.62 -6.78 -17.39
N TRP A 100 3.61 -6.63 -16.53
CA TRP A 100 2.24 -6.32 -16.97
C TRP A 100 2.18 -4.98 -17.72
N ALA A 101 2.83 -3.95 -17.21
CA ALA A 101 2.94 -2.65 -17.87
C ALA A 101 3.58 -2.78 -19.27
N TYR A 102 4.67 -3.54 -19.38
CA TYR A 102 5.36 -3.78 -20.65
C TYR A 102 4.47 -4.44 -21.71
N VAL A 103 3.70 -5.47 -21.32
CA VAL A 103 2.88 -6.24 -22.29
C VAL A 103 1.53 -5.61 -22.57
N THR A 104 1.00 -4.75 -21.68
CA THR A 104 -0.39 -4.26 -21.75
C THR A 104 -0.47 -2.79 -22.10
N LEU A 105 0.39 -1.95 -21.53
CA LEU A 105 0.29 -0.50 -21.68
C LEU A 105 1.00 0.06 -22.90
N GLY A 106 1.85 -0.71 -23.54
CA GLY A 106 2.43 -0.39 -24.86
C GLY A 106 3.43 0.77 -24.88
N TRP A 107 3.91 1.25 -23.74
CA TRP A 107 4.92 2.32 -23.68
C TRP A 107 6.36 1.87 -23.92
N GLY A 108 6.57 0.59 -24.23
CA GLY A 108 7.88 0.07 -24.65
C GLY A 108 8.89 -0.17 -23.53
N GLY A 109 8.49 -0.14 -22.27
CA GLY A 109 9.39 -0.33 -21.12
C GLY A 109 8.71 -1.02 -19.93
N TYR A 110 9.54 -1.53 -19.02
CA TYR A 110 9.09 -2.14 -17.76
C TYR A 110 8.83 -1.11 -16.64
N TRP A 111 9.26 0.13 -16.85
CA TRP A 111 9.22 1.20 -15.88
C TRP A 111 9.17 2.56 -16.56
N ALA A 112 8.22 3.40 -16.19
CA ALA A 112 8.01 4.72 -16.78
C ALA A 112 8.11 5.87 -15.77
N TRP A 113 8.46 5.59 -14.51
CA TRP A 113 8.43 6.58 -13.42
C TRP A 113 7.04 7.19 -13.21
N ASP A 114 6.02 6.43 -13.52
CA ASP A 114 4.64 6.79 -13.24
C ASP A 114 4.44 7.02 -11.74
N PRO A 115 3.54 7.93 -11.31
CA PRO A 115 3.26 8.18 -9.90
C PRO A 115 2.92 6.94 -9.08
N VAL A 116 2.16 6.00 -9.65
CA VAL A 116 1.78 4.74 -8.98
C VAL A 116 3.00 3.82 -8.84
N GLU A 117 3.79 3.65 -9.89
CA GLU A 117 5.04 2.88 -9.85
C GLU A 117 6.01 3.44 -8.80
N THR A 118 6.20 4.76 -8.82
CA THR A 118 7.08 5.46 -7.89
C THR A 118 6.60 5.31 -6.45
N ALA A 119 5.28 5.45 -6.20
CA ALA A 119 4.70 5.27 -4.87
C ALA A 119 4.89 3.83 -4.36
N GLY A 120 4.74 2.81 -5.22
CA GLY A 120 4.98 1.41 -4.87
C GLY A 120 6.46 1.07 -4.59
N LEU A 121 7.39 1.81 -5.19
CA LEU A 121 8.82 1.65 -4.93
C LEU A 121 9.23 2.14 -3.54
N LEU A 122 8.59 3.17 -3.00
CA LEU A 122 8.96 3.77 -1.72
C LEU A 122 8.88 2.79 -0.53
N PRO A 123 7.79 2.03 -0.30
CA PRO A 123 7.75 1.05 0.78
C PRO A 123 8.77 -0.08 0.59
N TRP A 124 9.08 -0.47 -0.65
CA TRP A 124 10.12 -1.45 -0.94
C TRP A 124 11.51 -0.96 -0.53
N LEU A 125 11.86 0.29 -0.82
CA LEU A 125 13.13 0.94 -0.40
C LEU A 125 13.21 1.05 1.13
N SER A 126 12.13 1.48 1.78
CA SER A 126 12.06 1.57 3.24
C SER A 126 12.22 0.19 3.89
N MET A 127 11.55 -0.83 3.37
CA MET A 127 11.69 -2.22 3.84
C MET A 127 13.11 -2.77 3.62
N THR A 128 13.74 -2.46 2.50
CA THR A 128 15.14 -2.83 2.23
C THR A 128 16.05 -2.24 3.30
N THR A 129 15.88 -0.96 3.62
CA THR A 129 16.62 -0.27 4.68
C THR A 129 16.37 -0.90 6.05
N LEU A 130 15.11 -1.25 6.36
CA LEU A 130 14.73 -1.96 7.59
C LEU A 130 15.46 -3.30 7.73
N LEU A 131 15.51 -4.10 6.67
CA LEU A 131 16.18 -5.40 6.71
C LEU A 131 17.68 -5.26 6.98
N HIS A 132 18.36 -4.28 6.34
CA HIS A 132 19.76 -3.99 6.58
C HIS A 132 19.99 -3.50 8.02
N THR A 133 19.19 -2.55 8.49
CA THR A 133 19.23 -2.03 9.87
C THR A 133 19.05 -3.14 10.89
N SER A 134 18.13 -4.08 10.66
CA SER A 134 17.89 -5.24 11.54
C SER A 134 19.11 -6.17 11.62
N VAL A 135 19.87 -6.35 10.53
CA VAL A 135 21.11 -7.13 10.55
C VAL A 135 22.20 -6.42 11.35
N MET A 136 22.34 -5.10 11.17
CA MET A 136 23.32 -4.30 11.90
C MET A 136 23.00 -4.25 13.41
N SER A 137 21.74 -4.03 13.76
CA SER A 137 21.28 -4.00 15.15
C SER A 137 21.62 -5.30 15.89
N ARG A 138 21.42 -6.44 15.25
CA ARG A 138 21.77 -7.73 15.86
C ARG A 138 23.27 -7.97 16.08
N ARG A 139 24.10 -7.37 15.23
CA ARG A 139 25.57 -7.58 15.31
C ARG A 139 26.24 -6.62 16.28
N ARG A 140 25.77 -5.38 16.37
CA ARG A 140 26.46 -4.30 17.06
C ARG A 140 25.63 -3.65 18.16
N ASN A 141 24.37 -4.05 18.34
CA ASN A 141 23.38 -3.40 19.21
C ASN A 141 23.16 -1.90 18.88
N ASP A 142 23.46 -1.52 17.61
CA ASP A 142 23.22 -0.19 17.08
C ASP A 142 21.82 -0.13 16.45
N TYR A 143 21.28 1.09 16.28
CA TYR A 143 20.02 1.31 15.56
C TYR A 143 18.77 0.63 16.15
N VAL A 144 18.74 0.42 17.48
CA VAL A 144 17.64 -0.29 18.16
C VAL A 144 16.29 0.39 17.92
N ILE A 145 16.27 1.72 17.89
CA ILE A 145 15.05 2.53 17.67
C ILE A 145 14.76 2.68 16.15
N LEU A 146 15.81 2.78 15.33
CA LEU A 146 15.66 3.04 13.90
C LEU A 146 14.88 1.92 13.19
N GLY A 147 15.09 0.66 13.57
CA GLY A 147 14.37 -0.47 12.98
C GLY A 147 12.85 -0.35 13.12
N PRO A 148 12.30 -0.22 14.34
CA PRO A 148 10.88 0.03 14.55
C PRO A 148 10.34 1.27 13.81
N LEU A 149 11.08 2.38 13.81
CA LEU A 149 10.68 3.58 13.07
C LEU A 149 10.61 3.35 11.56
N LEU A 150 11.54 2.58 10.99
CA LEU A 150 11.48 2.20 9.57
C LEU A 150 10.29 1.29 9.27
N ALA A 151 9.88 0.42 10.19
CA ALA A 151 8.67 -0.37 10.01
C ALA A 151 7.42 0.51 10.01
N MET A 152 7.36 1.53 10.88
CA MET A 152 6.29 2.52 10.89
C MET A 152 6.27 3.31 9.58
N LEU A 153 7.43 3.82 9.14
CA LEU A 153 7.57 4.54 7.88
C LEU A 153 7.12 3.66 6.70
N THR A 154 7.52 2.38 6.66
CA THR A 154 7.10 1.46 5.59
C THR A 154 5.59 1.33 5.53
N PHE A 155 4.91 1.24 6.67
CA PHE A 155 3.45 1.17 6.71
C PHE A 155 2.79 2.46 6.22
N ILE A 156 3.30 3.62 6.63
CA ILE A 156 2.82 4.93 6.15
C ILE A 156 2.98 5.03 4.63
N LEU A 157 4.11 4.55 4.09
CA LEU A 157 4.37 4.54 2.64
C LEU A 157 3.45 3.56 1.88
N VAL A 158 3.05 2.44 2.49
CA VAL A 158 2.01 1.55 1.93
C VAL A 158 0.65 2.25 1.87
N LEU A 159 0.29 3.00 2.91
CA LEU A 159 -0.94 3.80 2.88
C LEU A 159 -0.87 4.93 1.86
N LEU A 160 0.28 5.57 1.72
CA LEU A 160 0.52 6.60 0.70
C LEU A 160 0.41 6.01 -0.71
N GLU A 161 0.98 4.84 -0.98
CA GLU A 161 0.84 4.15 -2.27
C GLU A 161 -0.62 3.84 -2.57
N SER A 162 -1.36 3.28 -1.60
CA SER A 162 -2.79 3.01 -1.75
C SER A 162 -3.59 4.27 -2.01
N PHE A 163 -3.23 5.39 -1.36
CA PHE A 163 -3.81 6.70 -1.59
C PHE A 163 -3.52 7.23 -3.01
N VAL A 164 -2.27 7.12 -3.47
CA VAL A 164 -1.85 7.55 -4.82
C VAL A 164 -2.58 6.75 -5.89
N THR A 165 -2.61 5.42 -5.74
CA THR A 165 -3.21 4.50 -6.72
C THR A 165 -4.72 4.70 -6.80
N ARG A 166 -5.39 4.89 -5.67
CA ARG A 166 -6.85 5.02 -5.61
C ARG A 166 -7.33 6.44 -5.92
N GLY A 167 -6.55 7.45 -5.54
CA GLY A 167 -7.00 8.82 -5.55
C GLY A 167 -7.09 9.46 -6.94
N GLY A 168 -6.36 8.95 -7.94
CA GLY A 168 -6.36 9.56 -9.30
C GLY A 168 -5.95 11.04 -9.32
N ILE A 169 -5.30 11.54 -8.25
CA ILE A 169 -4.90 12.94 -8.11
C ILE A 169 -3.82 13.31 -9.12
N TRP A 170 -2.92 12.39 -9.36
CA TRP A 170 -1.86 12.53 -10.36
C TRP A 170 -2.26 11.82 -11.64
N SER A 171 -1.95 12.43 -12.78
CA SER A 171 -2.11 11.78 -14.07
C SER A 171 -1.22 10.52 -14.11
N SER A 172 -1.85 9.37 -14.26
CA SER A 172 -1.20 8.07 -14.28
C SER A 172 -1.94 7.15 -15.23
N VAL A 173 -1.19 6.34 -15.97
CA VAL A 173 -1.79 5.28 -16.81
C VAL A 173 -2.41 4.15 -15.98
N HIS A 174 -2.10 4.08 -14.69
CA HIS A 174 -2.70 3.17 -13.72
C HIS A 174 -3.94 3.76 -13.03
N ALA A 175 -4.23 5.05 -13.24
CA ALA A 175 -5.45 5.68 -12.75
C ALA A 175 -6.59 5.41 -13.73
N PHE A 176 -7.41 4.43 -13.42
CA PHE A 176 -8.59 4.06 -14.23
C PHE A 176 -9.82 4.95 -13.93
N ILE A 177 -9.60 6.12 -13.40
CA ILE A 177 -10.63 7.11 -13.06
C ILE A 177 -10.67 8.17 -14.16
N VAL A 178 -11.88 8.63 -14.50
CA VAL A 178 -12.12 9.67 -15.51
C VAL A 178 -11.37 10.94 -15.10
N GLU A 179 -10.57 11.49 -16.03
CA GLU A 179 -9.86 12.76 -15.82
C GLU A 179 -10.88 13.91 -15.66
N GLU A 180 -10.98 14.42 -14.45
CA GLU A 180 -11.60 15.72 -14.25
C GLU A 180 -10.61 16.85 -14.58
N THR A 181 -11.11 17.88 -15.27
CA THR A 181 -10.34 19.08 -15.60
C THR A 181 -10.07 19.89 -14.34
N GLY A 182 -8.80 19.99 -13.94
CA GLY A 182 -8.39 20.78 -12.78
C GLY A 182 -6.92 20.60 -12.44
N GLY A 183 -6.35 21.51 -11.65
CA GLY A 183 -4.99 21.41 -11.13
C GLY A 183 -4.89 20.32 -10.04
N THR A 184 -3.68 19.80 -9.79
CA THR A 184 -3.43 18.76 -8.77
C THR A 184 -4.00 19.09 -7.39
N PHE A 185 -3.97 20.37 -7.00
CA PHE A 185 -4.48 20.82 -5.71
C PHE A 185 -6.01 20.77 -5.64
N SER A 186 -6.72 21.16 -6.70
CA SER A 186 -8.18 21.07 -6.75
C SER A 186 -8.65 19.61 -6.78
N ARG A 187 -7.95 18.75 -7.54
CA ARG A 187 -8.22 17.30 -7.56
C ARG A 187 -8.02 16.65 -6.18
N PHE A 188 -6.98 17.05 -5.44
CA PHE A 188 -6.74 16.55 -4.10
C PHE A 188 -7.94 16.78 -3.17
N TRP A 189 -8.46 18.00 -3.11
CA TRP A 189 -9.62 18.32 -2.28
C TRP A 189 -10.89 17.66 -2.77
N PHE A 190 -11.13 17.67 -4.08
CA PHE A 190 -12.28 17.01 -4.70
C PHE A 190 -12.32 15.51 -4.34
N VAL A 191 -11.21 14.80 -4.51
CA VAL A 191 -11.15 13.36 -4.23
C VAL A 191 -11.32 13.07 -2.73
N LEU A 192 -10.81 13.91 -1.84
CA LEU A 192 -11.05 13.77 -0.41
C LEU A 192 -12.51 14.02 -0.01
N GLU A 193 -13.23 14.85 -0.74
CA GLU A 193 -14.66 15.10 -0.51
C GLU A 193 -15.55 13.99 -1.06
N GLU A 194 -15.27 13.51 -2.25
CA GLU A 194 -16.13 12.57 -2.97
C GLU A 194 -15.79 11.09 -2.71
N ASP A 195 -14.51 10.72 -2.64
CA ASP A 195 -14.10 9.31 -2.42
C ASP A 195 -13.80 9.02 -0.96
N ILE A 196 -14.77 8.39 -0.30
CA ILE A 196 -14.68 7.95 1.10
C ILE A 196 -13.50 7.00 1.32
N SER A 197 -13.14 6.15 0.34
CA SER A 197 -12.04 5.20 0.48
C SER A 197 -10.69 5.93 0.51
N VAL A 198 -10.50 6.92 -0.36
CA VAL A 198 -9.30 7.77 -0.39
C VAL A 198 -9.18 8.57 0.89
N ARG A 199 -10.28 9.14 1.37
CA ARG A 199 -10.35 9.82 2.68
C ARG A 199 -9.95 8.88 3.81
N GLY A 200 -10.42 7.63 3.79
CA GLY A 200 -10.06 6.60 4.77
C GLY A 200 -8.55 6.33 4.81
N PHE A 201 -7.89 6.16 3.67
CA PHE A 201 -6.43 5.99 3.59
C PHE A 201 -5.69 7.21 4.12
N PHE A 202 -6.14 8.41 3.78
CA PHE A 202 -5.54 9.67 4.26
C PHE A 202 -5.63 9.80 5.78
N ILE A 203 -6.81 9.52 6.37
CA ILE A 203 -7.01 9.54 7.82
C ILE A 203 -6.13 8.49 8.50
N MET A 204 -6.09 7.24 7.97
CA MET A 204 -5.23 6.19 8.52
C MET A 204 -3.76 6.56 8.46
N MET A 205 -3.31 7.21 7.39
CA MET A 205 -1.93 7.70 7.28
C MET A 205 -1.60 8.72 8.37
N ILE A 206 -2.49 9.70 8.62
CA ILE A 206 -2.31 10.68 9.70
C ILE A 206 -2.29 10.00 11.08
N LEU A 207 -3.20 9.07 11.34
CA LEU A 207 -3.28 8.37 12.62
C LEU A 207 -2.11 7.41 12.86
N SER A 208 -1.33 7.08 11.83
CA SER A 208 -0.19 6.16 11.90
C SER A 208 1.14 6.88 12.18
N ILE A 209 1.14 8.21 12.20
CA ILE A 209 2.28 9.06 12.56
C ILE A 209 2.34 9.24 14.08
#